data_190c9d2a45b54ad8d7b852e2bde4affa
#
_entry.id   190c9d2a45b54ad8d7b852e2bde4affa
#
_cell.length_a   1.000
_cell.length_b   1.000
_cell.length_c   1.000
_cell.angle_alpha   90.00
_cell.angle_beta   90.00
_cell.angle_gamma   90.00
#
_symmetry.space_group_name_H-M   'P 1'
#
loop_
_entity.id
_entity.type
_entity.pdbx_description
1 polymer ?
#
loop_
_entity_poly.entity_id
_entity_poly.type
_entity_poly.pdbx_seq_one_letter_code
_entity_poly.pdbx_strand_id
1 'polypeptide(L)'
;MSEVKKIATRESYGNALAELGAQNPNVVVLDADLAGATKTAIFKKAFPERHIDCGIAEGNMMGVAAGLATCGKVVFASSFAMFAAGRAFEQVRNSIGYPHLNVKIGATHAGISVGEDGATHQCNEDIAIMRTIPGMTIICPADDVEARAAVKAAAEYEGPVYLRFGRLAVPVINDEATYKFEIGKGITMKEGKDVTIIATGLEVNESLEAAKLLEADGISAEVIDIHTIKPIDRELVVASAKKTGKVVTVEEHSIIGGLGGAVAEVLAEEAPTKMLRIGMMDQFGESGPAKVLIEKYGLDARSIYEKVKAWL
;
A
#
# COMPACT_ATOMS: atom_id res chain seq x y z
N MET A 1 7.29 19.35 22.49
CA MET A 1 7.32 18.60 21.23
C MET A 1 6.01 18.84 20.53
N SER A 2 5.99 19.35 19.31
CA SER A 2 4.75 19.47 18.52
C SER A 2 4.17 18.06 18.32
N GLU A 3 2.88 17.91 18.53
CA GLU A 3 2.18 16.66 18.28
C GLU A 3 2.36 16.26 16.80
N VAL A 4 2.84 15.05 16.55
CA VAL A 4 3.06 14.56 15.19
C VAL A 4 1.69 14.41 14.51
N LYS A 5 1.49 15.10 13.41
CA LYS A 5 0.25 15.02 12.61
C LYS A 5 0.04 13.59 12.14
N LYS A 6 -1.16 13.04 12.34
CA LYS A 6 -1.54 11.70 11.89
C LYS A 6 -2.74 11.77 10.96
N ILE A 7 -2.64 11.12 9.79
CA ILE A 7 -3.69 11.09 8.78
C ILE A 7 -3.84 9.66 8.25
N ALA A 8 -5.07 9.21 8.07
CA ALA A 8 -5.32 7.93 7.41
C ALA A 8 -5.10 8.07 5.89
N THR A 9 -4.34 7.15 5.28
CA THR A 9 -4.02 7.24 3.85
C THR A 9 -5.26 7.19 2.95
N ARG A 10 -6.37 6.57 3.40
CA ARG A 10 -7.67 6.66 2.71
C ARG A 10 -8.24 8.09 2.67
N GLU A 11 -7.95 8.91 3.70
CA GLU A 11 -8.39 10.32 3.74
C GLU A 11 -7.56 11.17 2.76
N SER A 12 -6.26 10.92 2.72
CA SER A 12 -5.34 11.48 1.74
C SER A 12 -5.78 11.15 0.31
N TYR A 13 -6.22 9.91 0.06
CA TYR A 13 -6.80 9.46 -1.20
C TYR A 13 -8.02 10.28 -1.60
N GLY A 14 -9.01 10.41 -0.71
CA GLY A 14 -10.22 11.17 -1.00
C GLY A 14 -9.96 12.66 -1.31
N ASN A 15 -9.03 13.28 -0.57
CA ASN A 15 -8.60 14.66 -0.81
C ASN A 15 -7.88 14.80 -2.16
N ALA A 16 -6.94 13.90 -2.46
CA ALA A 16 -6.21 13.90 -3.74
C ALA A 16 -7.15 13.70 -4.94
N LEU A 17 -8.18 12.86 -4.82
CA LEU A 17 -9.20 12.71 -5.87
C LEU A 17 -9.94 14.02 -6.16
N ALA A 18 -10.32 14.76 -5.11
CA ALA A 18 -11.00 16.05 -5.30
C ALA A 18 -10.07 17.09 -5.95
N GLU A 19 -8.79 17.14 -5.57
CA GLU A 19 -7.77 17.98 -6.22
C GLU A 19 -7.61 17.62 -7.71
N LEU A 20 -7.50 16.33 -8.02
CA LEU A 20 -7.42 15.83 -9.41
C LEU A 20 -8.68 16.17 -10.22
N GLY A 21 -9.86 15.99 -9.61
CA GLY A 21 -11.13 16.32 -10.25
C GLY A 21 -11.25 17.79 -10.66
N ALA A 22 -10.64 18.70 -9.88
CA ALA A 22 -10.58 20.13 -10.23
C ALA A 22 -9.63 20.41 -11.41
N GLN A 23 -8.58 19.60 -11.57
CA GLN A 23 -7.55 19.80 -12.60
C GLN A 23 -7.85 19.04 -13.91
N ASN A 24 -8.53 17.90 -13.82
CA ASN A 24 -8.79 17.02 -14.96
C ASN A 24 -10.28 16.60 -15.04
N PRO A 25 -11.04 17.13 -16.03
CA PRO A 25 -12.47 16.80 -16.20
C PRO A 25 -12.71 15.35 -16.67
N ASN A 26 -11.67 14.62 -17.08
CA ASN A 26 -11.78 13.21 -17.47
C ASN A 26 -11.68 12.26 -16.27
N VAL A 27 -11.35 12.75 -15.09
CA VAL A 27 -11.35 11.93 -13.87
C VAL A 27 -12.78 11.62 -13.47
N VAL A 28 -13.07 10.32 -13.35
CA VAL A 28 -14.35 9.75 -12.88
C VAL A 28 -14.08 8.82 -11.70
N VAL A 29 -14.90 8.90 -10.68
CA VAL A 29 -14.74 8.08 -9.46
C VAL A 29 -15.96 7.19 -9.28
N LEU A 30 -15.72 5.90 -9.09
CA LEU A 30 -16.74 4.91 -8.80
C LEU A 30 -16.60 4.38 -7.37
N ASP A 31 -17.73 4.01 -6.79
CA ASP A 31 -17.79 3.42 -5.46
C ASP A 31 -18.85 2.30 -5.43
N ALA A 32 -18.75 1.39 -4.47
CA ALA A 32 -19.68 0.30 -4.24
C ALA A 32 -20.41 0.47 -2.91
N ASP A 33 -21.18 1.58 -2.76
CA ASP A 33 -21.93 1.96 -1.56
C ASP A 33 -21.06 2.17 -0.29
N LEU A 34 -19.79 2.54 -0.48
CA LEU A 34 -18.82 2.75 0.60
C LEU A 34 -18.18 4.14 0.59
N ALA A 35 -18.77 5.12 -0.14
CA ALA A 35 -18.16 6.43 -0.37
C ALA A 35 -17.74 7.17 0.91
N GLY A 36 -18.49 7.04 2.00
CA GLY A 36 -18.14 7.60 3.30
C GLY A 36 -16.89 6.97 3.92
N ALA A 37 -16.74 5.66 3.77
CA ALA A 37 -15.63 4.88 4.32
C ALA A 37 -14.36 4.99 3.46
N THR A 38 -14.49 4.89 2.14
CA THR A 38 -13.39 5.04 1.17
C THR A 38 -12.91 6.49 1.02
N LYS A 39 -13.70 7.45 1.51
CA LYS A 39 -13.50 8.90 1.37
C LYS A 39 -13.76 9.45 -0.03
N THR A 40 -14.26 8.66 -0.96
CA THR A 40 -14.70 9.14 -2.27
C THR A 40 -15.87 10.13 -2.17
N ALA A 41 -16.58 10.16 -1.04
CA ALA A 41 -17.59 11.17 -0.73
C ALA A 41 -17.05 12.62 -0.82
N ILE A 42 -15.74 12.83 -0.62
CA ILE A 42 -15.08 14.14 -0.79
C ILE A 42 -15.16 14.56 -2.27
N PHE A 43 -14.82 13.65 -3.17
CA PHE A 43 -14.95 13.86 -4.61
C PHE A 43 -16.43 14.02 -5.02
N LYS A 44 -17.32 13.15 -4.53
CA LYS A 44 -18.77 13.21 -4.78
C LYS A 44 -19.37 14.58 -4.44
N LYS A 45 -18.93 15.17 -3.33
CA LYS A 45 -19.41 16.50 -2.90
C LYS A 45 -18.97 17.62 -3.86
N ALA A 46 -17.74 17.52 -4.41
CA ALA A 46 -17.19 18.53 -5.32
C ALA A 46 -17.67 18.32 -6.77
N PHE A 47 -17.85 17.08 -7.21
CA PHE A 47 -18.14 16.71 -8.59
C PHE A 47 -19.17 15.58 -8.65
N PRO A 48 -20.44 15.83 -8.23
CA PRO A 48 -21.47 14.79 -8.14
C PRO A 48 -21.78 14.11 -9.49
N GLU A 49 -21.64 14.83 -10.60
CA GLU A 49 -21.88 14.32 -11.96
C GLU A 49 -20.80 13.38 -12.49
N ARG A 50 -19.65 13.30 -11.79
CA ARG A 50 -18.52 12.42 -12.12
C ARG A 50 -18.27 11.36 -11.06
N HIS A 51 -19.15 11.24 -10.07
CA HIS A 51 -19.15 10.17 -9.08
C HIS A 51 -20.29 9.22 -9.35
N ILE A 52 -19.98 7.92 -9.50
CA ILE A 52 -20.95 6.86 -9.81
C ILE A 52 -20.94 5.86 -8.66
N ASP A 53 -22.07 5.72 -7.99
CA ASP A 53 -22.29 4.67 -7.02
C ASP A 53 -22.92 3.46 -7.73
N CYS A 54 -22.21 2.34 -7.70
CA CYS A 54 -22.64 1.10 -8.36
C CYS A 54 -23.44 0.17 -7.43
N GLY A 55 -23.72 0.62 -6.20
CA GLY A 55 -24.31 -0.22 -5.15
C GLY A 55 -23.31 -1.29 -4.66
N ILE A 56 -23.76 -2.21 -3.83
CA ILE A 56 -22.95 -3.32 -3.29
C ILE A 56 -22.72 -4.38 -4.37
N ALA A 57 -21.96 -4.01 -5.41
CA ALA A 57 -21.74 -4.83 -6.61
C ALA A 57 -20.35 -4.57 -7.21
N GLU A 58 -19.30 -4.96 -6.51
CA GLU A 58 -17.91 -4.64 -6.86
C GLU A 58 -17.47 -5.21 -8.22
N GLY A 59 -17.92 -6.42 -8.57
CA GLY A 59 -17.68 -7.00 -9.90
C GLY A 59 -18.31 -6.15 -11.02
N ASN A 60 -19.55 -5.67 -10.83
CA ASN A 60 -20.21 -4.76 -11.76
C ASN A 60 -19.47 -3.41 -11.83
N MET A 61 -19.05 -2.85 -10.68
CA MET A 61 -18.27 -1.62 -10.62
C MET A 61 -16.98 -1.72 -11.46
N MET A 62 -16.26 -2.83 -11.36
CA MET A 62 -15.03 -3.04 -12.16
C MET A 62 -15.34 -3.16 -13.66
N GLY A 63 -16.48 -3.77 -14.04
CA GLY A 63 -16.95 -3.80 -15.42
C GLY A 63 -17.31 -2.41 -15.96
N VAL A 64 -18.02 -1.60 -15.17
CA VAL A 64 -18.35 -0.20 -15.51
C VAL A 64 -17.08 0.64 -15.63
N ALA A 65 -16.14 0.48 -14.69
CA ALA A 65 -14.85 1.16 -14.73
C ALA A 65 -14.07 0.83 -16.01
N ALA A 66 -14.02 -0.44 -16.40
CA ALA A 66 -13.39 -0.87 -17.64
C ALA A 66 -14.06 -0.20 -18.87
N GLY A 67 -15.40 -0.18 -18.94
CA GLY A 67 -16.13 0.48 -20.01
C GLY A 67 -15.85 1.98 -20.11
N LEU A 68 -15.80 2.69 -18.99
CA LEU A 68 -15.49 4.11 -18.96
C LEU A 68 -14.04 4.40 -19.40
N ALA A 69 -13.10 3.53 -19.03
CA ALA A 69 -11.71 3.64 -19.47
C ALA A 69 -11.57 3.50 -20.99
N THR A 70 -12.34 2.63 -21.64
CA THR A 70 -12.36 2.53 -23.13
C THR A 70 -12.90 3.79 -23.80
N CYS A 71 -13.63 4.64 -23.07
CA CYS A 71 -14.10 5.95 -23.54
C CYS A 71 -13.11 7.09 -23.25
N GLY A 72 -11.87 6.78 -22.89
CA GLY A 72 -10.82 7.75 -22.62
C GLY A 72 -10.91 8.45 -21.26
N LYS A 73 -11.62 7.87 -20.29
CA LYS A 73 -11.68 8.40 -18.93
C LYS A 73 -10.53 7.86 -18.07
N VAL A 74 -10.09 8.68 -17.13
CA VAL A 74 -9.20 8.29 -16.04
C VAL A 74 -10.09 7.84 -14.88
N VAL A 75 -10.17 6.54 -14.67
CA VAL A 75 -11.19 5.96 -13.79
C VAL A 75 -10.58 5.51 -12.47
N PHE A 76 -11.13 5.99 -11.35
CA PHE A 76 -10.84 5.47 -10.02
C PHE A 76 -12.03 4.66 -9.51
N ALA A 77 -11.84 3.35 -9.30
CA ALA A 77 -12.85 2.44 -8.77
C ALA A 77 -12.51 2.06 -7.34
N SER A 78 -13.38 2.39 -6.37
CA SER A 78 -13.05 2.36 -4.95
C SER A 78 -13.95 1.42 -4.16
N SER A 79 -13.36 0.58 -3.33
CA SER A 79 -14.02 -0.27 -2.35
C SER A 79 -13.02 -0.65 -1.25
N PHE A 80 -13.44 -1.48 -0.29
CA PHE A 80 -12.49 -2.10 0.62
C PHE A 80 -11.60 -3.09 -0.13
N ALA A 81 -10.34 -3.20 0.30
CA ALA A 81 -9.36 -4.08 -0.34
C ALA A 81 -9.87 -5.52 -0.49
N MET A 82 -10.51 -6.08 0.55
CA MET A 82 -11.08 -7.42 0.49
C MET A 82 -12.11 -7.59 -0.63
N PHE A 83 -12.90 -6.56 -0.89
CA PHE A 83 -13.95 -6.65 -1.90
C PHE A 83 -13.45 -6.28 -3.30
N ALA A 84 -12.56 -5.30 -3.41
CA ALA A 84 -11.93 -4.93 -4.68
C ALA A 84 -10.99 -6.03 -5.21
N ALA A 85 -10.14 -6.59 -4.33
CA ALA A 85 -9.19 -7.62 -4.69
C ALA A 85 -9.77 -9.03 -4.65
N GLY A 86 -10.52 -9.39 -3.60
CA GLY A 86 -11.06 -10.73 -3.44
C GLY A 86 -12.30 -10.98 -4.27
N ARG A 87 -13.40 -10.25 -4.00
CA ARG A 87 -14.68 -10.47 -4.66
C ARG A 87 -14.67 -10.16 -6.14
N ALA A 88 -14.03 -9.09 -6.57
CA ALA A 88 -13.99 -8.63 -7.95
C ALA A 88 -12.73 -9.07 -8.73
N PHE A 89 -11.95 -10.02 -8.21
CA PHE A 89 -10.66 -10.41 -8.79
C PHE A 89 -10.74 -10.78 -10.26
N GLU A 90 -11.74 -11.58 -10.65
CA GLU A 90 -11.91 -12.03 -12.04
C GLU A 90 -12.14 -10.84 -12.97
N GLN A 91 -13.00 -9.88 -12.59
CA GLN A 91 -13.29 -8.69 -13.39
C GLN A 91 -12.06 -7.77 -13.47
N VAL A 92 -11.33 -7.60 -12.37
CA VAL A 92 -10.06 -6.85 -12.38
C VAL A 92 -9.08 -7.51 -13.34
N ARG A 93 -8.92 -8.83 -13.28
CA ARG A 93 -8.00 -9.56 -14.14
C ARG A 93 -8.38 -9.50 -15.61
N ASN A 94 -9.64 -9.82 -15.93
CA ASN A 94 -10.07 -10.04 -17.32
C ASN A 94 -10.59 -8.77 -18.00
N SER A 95 -11.28 -7.89 -17.25
CA SER A 95 -11.87 -6.68 -17.84
C SER A 95 -10.94 -5.46 -17.77
N ILE A 96 -9.98 -5.44 -16.83
CA ILE A 96 -9.07 -4.31 -16.63
C ILE A 96 -7.62 -4.70 -16.99
N GLY A 97 -7.10 -5.76 -16.37
CA GLY A 97 -5.69 -6.15 -16.51
C GLY A 97 -5.37 -6.69 -17.90
N TYR A 98 -6.17 -7.66 -18.42
CA TYR A 98 -5.91 -8.30 -19.70
C TYR A 98 -5.89 -7.30 -20.88
N PRO A 99 -6.87 -6.38 -21.03
CA PRO A 99 -6.83 -5.33 -22.05
C PRO A 99 -5.96 -4.12 -21.66
N HIS A 100 -5.29 -4.13 -20.50
CA HIS A 100 -4.41 -3.07 -20.00
C HIS A 100 -5.08 -1.70 -19.92
N LEU A 101 -6.29 -1.64 -19.37
CA LEU A 101 -7.09 -0.41 -19.32
C LEU A 101 -6.62 0.55 -18.21
N ASN A 102 -6.84 1.85 -18.48
CA ASN A 102 -6.47 2.94 -17.56
C ASN A 102 -7.47 3.05 -16.39
N VAL A 103 -7.48 2.04 -15.52
CA VAL A 103 -8.29 2.00 -14.31
C VAL A 103 -7.40 1.97 -13.07
N LYS A 104 -7.69 2.84 -12.10
CA LYS A 104 -7.05 2.93 -10.81
C LYS A 104 -7.97 2.34 -9.75
N ILE A 105 -7.55 1.26 -9.12
CA ILE A 105 -8.33 0.59 -8.08
C ILE A 105 -7.92 1.18 -6.74
N GLY A 106 -8.78 2.01 -6.15
CA GLY A 106 -8.57 2.63 -4.85
C GLY A 106 -9.05 1.70 -3.74
N ALA A 107 -8.18 0.78 -3.33
CA ALA A 107 -8.47 -0.24 -2.33
C ALA A 107 -8.15 0.27 -0.93
N THR A 108 -9.18 0.59 -0.15
CA THR A 108 -9.05 1.06 1.22
C THR A 108 -9.27 -0.06 2.24
N HIS A 109 -8.99 0.21 3.52
CA HIS A 109 -9.21 -0.78 4.59
C HIS A 109 -8.42 -2.08 4.35
N ALA A 110 -7.19 -1.97 3.87
CA ALA A 110 -6.30 -3.11 3.70
C ALA A 110 -5.63 -3.50 5.02
N GLY A 111 -5.28 -4.77 5.16
CA GLY A 111 -4.50 -5.29 6.28
C GLY A 111 -5.27 -5.52 7.57
N ILE A 112 -4.52 -5.78 8.64
CA ILE A 112 -5.05 -6.14 9.96
C ILE A 112 -5.61 -4.91 10.71
N SER A 113 -5.12 -3.71 10.39
CA SER A 113 -5.53 -2.44 11.03
C SER A 113 -6.93 -1.95 10.63
N VAL A 114 -7.66 -2.72 9.83
CA VAL A 114 -9.11 -2.55 9.68
C VAL A 114 -9.80 -2.59 11.05
N GLY A 115 -9.30 -3.43 11.94
CA GLY A 115 -9.67 -3.39 13.34
C GLY A 115 -10.95 -4.16 13.63
N GLU A 116 -11.97 -3.47 14.16
CA GLU A 116 -13.17 -4.05 14.73
C GLU A 116 -14.01 -4.87 13.74
N ASP A 117 -13.95 -4.54 12.45
CA ASP A 117 -14.68 -5.27 11.40
C ASP A 117 -14.21 -6.73 11.25
N GLY A 118 -13.00 -7.02 11.71
CA GLY A 118 -12.47 -8.37 11.87
C GLY A 118 -12.07 -9.08 10.59
N ALA A 119 -11.80 -10.37 10.68
CA ALA A 119 -11.19 -11.22 9.67
C ALA A 119 -11.90 -11.20 8.30
N THR A 120 -13.22 -10.98 8.27
CA THR A 120 -13.99 -10.94 7.01
C THR A 120 -13.76 -9.69 6.17
N HIS A 121 -13.21 -8.64 6.78
CA HIS A 121 -12.94 -7.35 6.13
C HIS A 121 -11.44 -7.05 6.05
N GLN A 122 -10.63 -7.64 6.93
CA GLN A 122 -9.18 -7.56 6.92
C GLN A 122 -8.64 -8.27 5.66
N CYS A 123 -7.98 -7.53 4.77
CA CYS A 123 -7.39 -8.10 3.57
C CYS A 123 -5.88 -8.21 3.75
N ASN A 124 -5.42 -9.41 4.01
CA ASN A 124 -4.00 -9.71 4.22
C ASN A 124 -3.36 -10.43 3.02
N GLU A 125 -4.08 -10.53 1.89
CA GLU A 125 -3.68 -11.28 0.68
C GLU A 125 -3.78 -10.46 -0.62
N ASP A 126 -4.24 -9.23 -0.56
CA ASP A 126 -4.53 -8.38 -1.72
C ASP A 126 -3.29 -8.10 -2.58
N ILE A 127 -2.15 -7.79 -1.97
CA ILE A 127 -0.89 -7.58 -2.70
C ILE A 127 -0.51 -8.86 -3.44
N ALA A 128 -0.59 -10.03 -2.78
CA ALA A 128 -0.23 -11.31 -3.36
C ALA A 128 -1.03 -11.62 -4.62
N ILE A 129 -2.37 -11.52 -4.56
CA ILE A 129 -3.23 -11.85 -5.70
C ILE A 129 -3.14 -10.81 -6.81
N MET A 130 -3.04 -9.52 -6.50
CA MET A 130 -2.90 -8.47 -7.49
C MET A 130 -1.53 -8.49 -8.20
N ARG A 131 -0.45 -8.92 -7.52
CA ARG A 131 0.87 -9.09 -8.13
C ARG A 131 0.86 -10.11 -9.27
N THR A 132 -0.03 -11.09 -9.25
CA THR A 132 -0.12 -12.13 -10.30
C THR A 132 -0.70 -11.62 -11.62
N ILE A 133 -1.39 -10.48 -11.63
CA ILE A 133 -1.98 -9.91 -12.84
C ILE A 133 -0.89 -9.25 -13.70
N PRO A 134 -0.67 -9.70 -14.96
CA PRO A 134 0.32 -9.08 -15.84
C PRO A 134 0.03 -7.57 -16.06
N GLY A 135 1.07 -6.75 -16.00
CA GLY A 135 0.95 -5.29 -16.23
C GLY A 135 0.28 -4.49 -15.10
N MET A 136 -0.25 -5.13 -14.05
CA MET A 136 -0.78 -4.42 -12.88
C MET A 136 0.34 -3.76 -12.08
N THR A 137 0.25 -2.45 -11.88
CA THR A 137 1.12 -1.71 -10.96
C THR A 137 0.53 -1.73 -9.55
N ILE A 138 1.35 -1.91 -8.50
CA ILE A 138 0.90 -1.99 -7.11
C ILE A 138 1.64 -0.98 -6.26
N ILE A 139 0.87 -0.09 -5.62
CA ILE A 139 1.38 1.00 -4.79
C ILE A 139 0.73 0.94 -3.41
N CYS A 140 1.54 0.99 -2.35
CA CYS A 140 1.13 0.98 -0.96
C CYS A 140 1.84 2.13 -0.20
N PRO A 141 1.26 3.35 -0.17
CA PRO A 141 1.93 4.52 0.39
C PRO A 141 1.98 4.49 1.92
N ALA A 142 3.07 5.02 2.48
CA ALA A 142 3.36 5.03 3.91
C ALA A 142 2.62 6.12 4.69
N ASP A 143 2.37 7.30 4.10
CA ASP A 143 1.78 8.45 4.78
C ASP A 143 0.91 9.34 3.87
N ASP A 144 0.46 10.50 4.39
CA ASP A 144 -0.37 11.47 3.66
C ASP A 144 0.34 12.02 2.42
N VAL A 145 1.60 12.43 2.55
CA VAL A 145 2.37 13.07 1.47
C VAL A 145 2.54 12.09 0.32
N GLU A 146 2.97 10.89 0.63
CA GLU A 146 3.18 9.82 -0.33
C GLU A 146 1.88 9.36 -0.97
N ALA A 147 0.79 9.21 -0.19
CA ALA A 147 -0.52 8.81 -0.71
C ALA A 147 -1.06 9.81 -1.73
N ARG A 148 -0.97 11.11 -1.46
CA ARG A 148 -1.39 12.17 -2.39
C ARG A 148 -0.54 12.17 -3.66
N ALA A 149 0.77 12.01 -3.52
CA ALA A 149 1.69 11.92 -4.65
C ALA A 149 1.44 10.66 -5.50
N ALA A 150 1.21 9.51 -4.86
CA ALA A 150 0.87 8.25 -5.52
C ALA A 150 -0.42 8.34 -6.35
N VAL A 151 -1.47 9.00 -5.81
CA VAL A 151 -2.73 9.20 -6.53
C VAL A 151 -2.54 10.06 -7.78
N LYS A 152 -1.75 11.14 -7.68
CA LYS A 152 -1.42 11.99 -8.82
C LYS A 152 -0.61 11.23 -9.89
N ALA A 153 0.45 10.53 -9.47
CA ALA A 153 1.26 9.72 -10.39
C ALA A 153 0.44 8.59 -11.04
N ALA A 154 -0.45 7.95 -10.30
CA ALA A 154 -1.34 6.94 -10.86
C ALA A 154 -2.29 7.52 -11.91
N ALA A 155 -2.80 8.75 -11.73
CA ALA A 155 -3.67 9.40 -12.71
C ALA A 155 -2.96 9.66 -14.06
N GLU A 156 -1.65 9.92 -14.03
CA GLU A 156 -0.81 10.19 -15.21
C GLU A 156 -0.30 8.89 -15.86
N TYR A 157 -0.27 7.79 -15.13
CA TYR A 157 0.21 6.51 -15.62
C TYR A 157 -0.85 5.84 -16.51
N GLU A 158 -0.49 5.44 -17.72
CA GLU A 158 -1.34 4.67 -18.62
C GLU A 158 -1.30 3.18 -18.27
N GLY A 159 -2.43 2.64 -17.84
CA GLY A 159 -2.58 1.24 -17.46
C GLY A 159 -3.22 1.03 -16.08
N PRO A 160 -3.38 -0.24 -15.67
CA PRO A 160 -4.03 -0.59 -14.43
C PRO A 160 -3.11 -0.37 -13.21
N VAL A 161 -3.65 0.28 -12.18
CA VAL A 161 -2.94 0.52 -10.92
C VAL A 161 -3.81 0.09 -9.74
N TYR A 162 -3.25 -0.69 -8.84
CA TYR A 162 -3.83 -1.02 -7.54
C TYR A 162 -3.18 -0.13 -6.47
N LEU A 163 -3.98 0.76 -5.89
CA LEU A 163 -3.59 1.69 -4.83
C LEU A 163 -4.13 1.16 -3.49
N ARG A 164 -3.24 0.83 -2.57
CA ARG A 164 -3.56 0.21 -1.29
C ARG A 164 -3.52 1.23 -0.16
N PHE A 165 -4.64 1.46 0.52
CA PHE A 165 -4.75 2.44 1.59
C PHE A 165 -5.23 1.83 2.90
N GLY A 166 -4.70 2.32 4.03
CA GLY A 166 -5.09 1.94 5.38
C GLY A 166 -6.28 2.76 5.92
N ARG A 167 -6.98 2.17 6.90
CA ARG A 167 -8.01 2.83 7.72
C ARG A 167 -7.39 3.62 8.88
N LEU A 168 -6.32 3.08 9.49
CA LEU A 168 -5.65 3.67 10.65
C LEU A 168 -4.96 4.98 10.26
N ALA A 169 -5.08 6.01 11.11
CA ALA A 169 -4.31 7.24 10.94
C ALA A 169 -2.84 7.00 11.34
N VAL A 170 -1.94 7.26 10.42
CA VAL A 170 -0.48 7.06 10.56
C VAL A 170 0.25 8.39 10.65
N PRO A 171 1.43 8.46 11.28
CA PRO A 171 2.26 9.67 11.29
C PRO A 171 2.62 10.12 9.87
N VAL A 172 2.66 11.44 9.65
CA VAL A 172 3.25 12.01 8.44
C VAL A 172 4.76 12.04 8.63
N ILE A 173 5.47 11.23 7.86
CA ILE A 173 6.92 11.02 7.97
C ILE A 173 7.71 11.65 6.83
N ASN A 174 7.06 11.94 5.71
CA ASN A 174 7.65 12.58 4.55
C ASN A 174 7.45 14.11 4.60
N ASP A 175 8.44 14.86 4.11
CA ASP A 175 8.36 16.32 3.97
C ASP A 175 7.79 16.69 2.60
N GLU A 176 6.59 17.28 2.57
CA GLU A 176 5.89 17.66 1.34
C GLU A 176 6.73 18.58 0.43
N ALA A 177 7.63 19.38 0.99
CA ALA A 177 8.44 20.33 0.22
C ALA A 177 9.57 19.65 -0.59
N THR A 178 10.03 18.49 -0.13
CA THR A 178 11.19 17.79 -0.72
C THR A 178 10.84 16.43 -1.30
N TYR A 179 9.67 15.88 -0.95
CA TYR A 179 9.25 14.55 -1.36
C TYR A 179 9.06 14.44 -2.88
N LYS A 180 9.62 13.38 -3.46
CA LYS A 180 9.46 13.04 -4.88
C LYS A 180 8.99 11.61 -5.02
N PHE A 181 7.86 11.44 -5.68
CA PHE A 181 7.29 10.13 -5.97
C PHE A 181 7.62 9.70 -7.40
N GLU A 182 8.11 8.49 -7.55
CA GLU A 182 8.35 7.87 -8.85
C GLU A 182 7.93 6.40 -8.81
N ILE A 183 7.00 6.00 -9.68
CA ILE A 183 6.53 4.61 -9.75
C ILE A 183 7.71 3.68 -10.04
N GLY A 184 7.86 2.64 -9.23
CA GLY A 184 8.93 1.66 -9.40
C GLY A 184 10.25 2.01 -8.71
N LYS A 185 10.31 3.13 -7.98
CA LYS A 185 11.47 3.50 -7.15
C LYS A 185 11.14 3.36 -5.67
N GLY A 186 12.14 2.94 -4.90
CA GLY A 186 12.08 2.95 -3.44
C GLY A 186 12.84 4.14 -2.87
N ILE A 187 12.66 4.38 -1.57
CA ILE A 187 13.28 5.53 -0.87
C ILE A 187 14.04 5.03 0.35
N THR A 188 15.33 5.40 0.47
CA THR A 188 16.09 5.17 1.68
C THR A 188 15.68 6.20 2.73
N MET A 189 14.89 5.78 3.71
CA MET A 189 14.40 6.62 4.80
C MET A 189 15.44 6.84 5.90
N LYS A 190 16.31 5.84 6.12
CA LYS A 190 17.40 5.89 7.09
C LYS A 190 18.57 5.06 6.59
N GLU A 191 19.75 5.64 6.61
CA GLU A 191 20.99 4.91 6.30
C GLU A 191 21.38 3.95 7.44
N GLY A 192 22.00 2.81 7.08
CA GLY A 192 22.50 1.81 8.00
C GLY A 192 23.49 0.86 7.35
N LYS A 193 24.16 0.01 8.14
CA LYS A 193 25.22 -0.88 7.65
C LYS A 193 25.14 -2.33 8.14
N ASP A 194 24.36 -2.63 9.18
CA ASP A 194 24.37 -3.94 9.84
C ASP A 194 23.20 -4.84 9.38
N VAL A 195 22.08 -4.21 9.01
CA VAL A 195 20.87 -4.88 8.52
C VAL A 195 20.05 -3.88 7.69
N THR A 196 19.38 -4.35 6.64
CA THR A 196 18.40 -3.55 5.88
C THR A 196 16.98 -4.00 6.24
N ILE A 197 16.13 -3.05 6.63
CA ILE A 197 14.70 -3.25 6.85
C ILE A 197 13.96 -2.61 5.66
N ILE A 198 13.26 -3.43 4.89
CA ILE A 198 12.46 -3.00 3.74
C ILE A 198 10.99 -3.06 4.15
N ALA A 199 10.31 -1.94 4.13
CA ALA A 199 8.93 -1.83 4.58
C ALA A 199 8.04 -1.18 3.52
N THR A 200 6.72 -1.26 3.71
CA THR A 200 5.70 -0.62 2.88
C THR A 200 4.50 -0.19 3.72
N GLY A 201 3.82 0.86 3.29
CA GLY A 201 2.63 1.35 3.97
C GLY A 201 2.92 1.77 5.41
N LEU A 202 1.99 1.48 6.33
CA LEU A 202 2.14 1.87 7.75
C LEU A 202 3.40 1.30 8.42
N GLU A 203 3.93 0.19 7.90
CA GLU A 203 5.10 -0.49 8.48
C GLU A 203 6.42 0.28 8.27
N VAL A 204 6.42 1.30 7.40
CA VAL A 204 7.58 2.17 7.24
C VAL A 204 7.85 2.97 8.52
N ASN A 205 6.79 3.57 9.12
CA ASN A 205 6.93 4.27 10.38
C ASN A 205 7.34 3.32 11.53
N GLU A 206 6.70 2.16 11.63
CA GLU A 206 7.02 1.16 12.67
C GLU A 206 8.47 0.67 12.52
N SER A 207 8.95 0.51 11.30
CA SER A 207 10.34 0.14 10.99
C SER A 207 11.35 1.26 11.36
N LEU A 208 11.00 2.53 11.14
CA LEU A 208 11.82 3.65 11.57
C LEU A 208 11.95 3.73 13.10
N GLU A 209 10.85 3.52 13.82
CA GLU A 209 10.86 3.48 15.29
C GLU A 209 11.65 2.25 15.81
N ALA A 210 11.50 1.09 15.17
CA ALA A 210 12.30 -0.11 15.48
C ALA A 210 13.79 0.12 15.24
N ALA A 211 14.15 0.82 14.16
CA ALA A 211 15.54 1.16 13.87
C ALA A 211 16.17 2.08 14.93
N LYS A 212 15.40 2.98 15.55
CA LYS A 212 15.87 3.78 16.70
C LYS A 212 16.17 2.91 17.92
N LEU A 213 15.34 1.89 18.18
CA LEU A 213 15.58 0.94 19.28
C LEU A 213 16.82 0.07 19.00
N LEU A 214 17.01 -0.38 17.76
CA LEU A 214 18.22 -1.10 17.35
C LEU A 214 19.48 -0.25 17.51
N GLU A 215 19.42 1.04 17.14
CA GLU A 215 20.54 1.97 17.26
C GLU A 215 20.96 2.19 18.72
N ALA A 216 20.01 2.21 19.66
CA ALA A 216 20.29 2.28 21.09
C ALA A 216 21.08 1.06 21.59
N ASP A 217 20.99 -0.08 20.91
CA ASP A 217 21.78 -1.29 21.15
C ASP A 217 23.06 -1.38 20.28
N GLY A 218 23.40 -0.32 19.55
CA GLY A 218 24.57 -0.27 18.68
C GLY A 218 24.43 -0.96 17.33
N ILE A 219 23.19 -1.32 16.91
CA ILE A 219 22.88 -1.95 15.63
C ILE A 219 22.41 -0.88 14.64
N SER A 220 23.18 -0.67 13.57
CA SER A 220 22.91 0.33 12.54
C SER A 220 21.99 -0.25 11.45
N ALA A 221 20.68 -0.05 11.59
CA ALA A 221 19.69 -0.50 10.63
C ALA A 221 19.44 0.55 9.54
N GLU A 222 19.54 0.12 8.26
CA GLU A 222 19.01 0.84 7.11
C GLU A 222 17.50 0.61 7.05
N VAL A 223 16.73 1.65 6.73
CA VAL A 223 15.28 1.52 6.49
C VAL A 223 14.95 2.02 5.10
N ILE A 224 14.30 1.18 4.32
CA ILE A 224 13.85 1.47 2.96
C ILE A 224 12.33 1.39 2.90
N ASP A 225 11.73 2.42 2.32
CA ASP A 225 10.34 2.42 1.91
C ASP A 225 10.24 1.91 0.46
N ILE A 226 9.52 0.81 0.26
CA ILE A 226 9.12 0.28 -1.03
C ILE A 226 7.64 0.55 -1.22
N HIS A 227 7.30 1.79 -1.55
CA HIS A 227 5.93 2.19 -1.84
C HIS A 227 5.37 1.56 -3.13
N THR A 228 6.21 1.22 -4.10
CA THR A 228 5.82 0.50 -5.31
C THR A 228 6.32 -0.94 -5.24
N ILE A 229 5.38 -1.88 -5.01
CA ILE A 229 5.72 -3.30 -4.86
C ILE A 229 5.85 -3.98 -6.24
N LYS A 230 5.13 -3.47 -7.23
CA LYS A 230 5.23 -3.92 -8.63
C LYS A 230 5.04 -2.72 -9.58
N PRO A 231 6.03 -2.42 -10.45
CA PRO A 231 7.37 -3.01 -10.45
C PRO A 231 8.16 -2.63 -9.19
N ILE A 232 8.94 -3.55 -8.65
CA ILE A 232 9.79 -3.28 -7.49
C ILE A 232 11.13 -2.64 -7.92
N ASP A 233 11.70 -1.78 -7.09
CA ASP A 233 13.05 -1.21 -7.30
C ASP A 233 14.12 -2.27 -7.04
N ARG A 234 14.42 -3.06 -8.07
CA ARG A 234 15.41 -4.14 -8.01
C ARG A 234 16.81 -3.62 -7.69
N GLU A 235 17.18 -2.49 -8.26
CA GLU A 235 18.51 -1.88 -8.07
C GLU A 235 18.74 -1.50 -6.60
N LEU A 236 17.76 -0.84 -5.96
CA LEU A 236 17.85 -0.45 -4.56
C LEU A 236 17.88 -1.67 -3.65
N VAL A 237 17.00 -2.66 -3.86
CA VAL A 237 16.97 -3.90 -3.08
C VAL A 237 18.30 -4.63 -3.15
N VAL A 238 18.88 -4.80 -4.34
CA VAL A 238 20.16 -5.47 -4.55
C VAL A 238 21.32 -4.70 -3.93
N ALA A 239 21.36 -3.38 -4.09
CA ALA A 239 22.41 -2.54 -3.54
C ALA A 239 22.43 -2.62 -2.01
N SER A 240 21.27 -2.52 -1.37
CA SER A 240 21.13 -2.58 0.09
C SER A 240 21.42 -3.97 0.64
N ALA A 241 20.99 -5.03 -0.06
CA ALA A 241 21.32 -6.40 0.32
C ALA A 241 22.84 -6.67 0.29
N LYS A 242 23.52 -6.17 -0.73
CA LYS A 242 24.99 -6.26 -0.82
C LYS A 242 25.72 -5.42 0.24
N LYS A 243 25.14 -4.28 0.62
CA LYS A 243 25.69 -3.36 1.63
C LYS A 243 25.66 -3.98 3.03
N THR A 244 24.55 -4.56 3.44
CA THR A 244 24.32 -5.02 4.81
C THR A 244 24.46 -6.54 4.99
N GLY A 245 24.28 -7.32 3.93
CA GLY A 245 24.33 -8.78 3.95
C GLY A 245 23.18 -9.46 4.67
N LYS A 246 22.19 -8.69 5.16
CA LYS A 246 21.03 -9.17 5.92
C LYS A 246 19.83 -8.30 5.61
N VAL A 247 18.72 -8.91 5.19
CA VAL A 247 17.50 -8.21 4.80
C VAL A 247 16.32 -8.67 5.65
N VAL A 248 15.54 -7.70 6.13
CA VAL A 248 14.27 -7.93 6.81
C VAL A 248 13.18 -7.24 6.00
N THR A 249 12.06 -7.90 5.75
CA THR A 249 10.88 -7.23 5.19
C THR A 249 9.79 -7.10 6.24
N VAL A 250 9.08 -5.97 6.22
CA VAL A 250 7.98 -5.67 7.15
C VAL A 250 6.78 -5.19 6.35
N GLU A 251 5.65 -5.89 6.52
CA GLU A 251 4.41 -5.61 5.79
C GLU A 251 3.17 -5.95 6.61
N GLU A 252 2.17 -5.11 6.57
CA GLU A 252 0.83 -5.38 7.09
C GLU A 252 0.04 -6.24 6.08
N HIS A 253 0.54 -7.44 5.82
CA HIS A 253 0.05 -8.38 4.82
C HIS A 253 0.55 -9.78 5.17
N SER A 254 -0.01 -10.84 4.58
CA SER A 254 0.57 -12.18 4.66
C SER A 254 2.03 -12.16 4.17
N ILE A 255 2.90 -12.89 4.87
CA ILE A 255 4.28 -13.12 4.40
C ILE A 255 4.35 -13.89 3.09
N ILE A 256 3.22 -14.45 2.63
CA ILE A 256 3.12 -15.24 1.40
C ILE A 256 2.70 -14.31 0.25
N GLY A 257 3.60 -14.10 -0.70
CA GLY A 257 3.31 -13.40 -1.96
C GLY A 257 3.23 -11.87 -1.91
N GLY A 258 3.35 -11.23 -0.72
CA GLY A 258 3.38 -9.78 -0.56
C GLY A 258 4.74 -9.15 -0.87
N LEU A 259 5.10 -8.10 -0.13
CA LEU A 259 6.40 -7.41 -0.23
C LEU A 259 7.55 -8.40 0.01
N GLY A 260 7.46 -9.21 1.07
CA GLY A 260 8.48 -10.21 1.39
C GLY A 260 8.70 -11.21 0.28
N GLY A 261 7.63 -11.62 -0.43
CA GLY A 261 7.72 -12.45 -1.62
C GLY A 261 8.45 -11.75 -2.77
N ALA A 262 8.08 -10.48 -3.06
CA ALA A 262 8.71 -9.69 -4.11
C ALA A 262 10.20 -9.47 -3.89
N VAL A 263 10.59 -9.13 -2.65
CA VAL A 263 12.00 -8.97 -2.28
C VAL A 263 12.75 -10.30 -2.37
N ALA A 264 12.16 -11.41 -1.91
CA ALA A 264 12.77 -12.72 -1.98
C ALA A 264 13.05 -13.17 -3.42
N GLU A 265 12.13 -12.89 -4.36
CA GLU A 265 12.30 -13.15 -5.79
C GLU A 265 13.54 -12.40 -6.34
N VAL A 266 13.65 -11.10 -6.04
CA VAL A 266 14.82 -10.29 -6.45
C VAL A 266 16.12 -10.83 -5.85
N LEU A 267 16.12 -11.11 -4.55
CA LEU A 267 17.31 -11.60 -3.87
C LEU A 267 17.75 -12.97 -4.38
N ALA A 268 16.82 -13.88 -4.63
CA ALA A 268 17.13 -15.20 -5.16
C ALA A 268 17.80 -15.15 -6.55
N GLU A 269 17.39 -14.18 -7.38
CA GLU A 269 17.89 -14.03 -8.74
C GLU A 269 19.20 -13.24 -8.84
N GLU A 270 19.39 -12.17 -8.03
CA GLU A 270 20.46 -11.20 -8.25
C GLU A 270 21.44 -11.03 -7.08
N ALA A 271 21.02 -11.32 -5.85
CA ALA A 271 21.83 -11.13 -4.65
C ALA A 271 21.40 -12.06 -3.52
N PRO A 272 21.65 -13.38 -3.60
CA PRO A 272 21.25 -14.33 -2.57
C PRO A 272 21.69 -13.87 -1.18
N THR A 273 20.74 -13.55 -0.32
CA THR A 273 20.98 -12.90 0.97
C THR A 273 20.09 -13.53 2.05
N LYS A 274 20.62 -13.67 3.27
CA LYS A 274 19.84 -14.12 4.43
C LYS A 274 18.70 -13.14 4.67
N MET A 275 17.46 -13.66 4.75
CA MET A 275 16.25 -12.85 4.83
C MET A 275 15.33 -13.27 5.97
N LEU A 276 14.75 -12.30 6.68
CA LEU A 276 13.65 -12.47 7.63
C LEU A 276 12.41 -11.74 7.07
N ARG A 277 11.24 -12.40 7.13
CA ARG A 277 9.97 -11.77 6.75
C ARG A 277 9.11 -11.56 7.98
N ILE A 278 8.67 -10.34 8.21
CA ILE A 278 7.75 -9.94 9.27
C ILE A 278 6.44 -9.49 8.61
N GLY A 279 5.34 -10.13 8.98
CA GLY A 279 3.99 -9.91 8.45
C GLY A 279 3.02 -10.86 9.14
N MET A 280 1.84 -11.03 8.59
CA MET A 280 0.85 -12.01 9.03
C MET A 280 1.34 -13.43 8.71
N MET A 281 1.47 -14.28 9.75
CA MET A 281 2.13 -15.59 9.70
C MET A 281 1.15 -16.73 9.38
N ASP A 282 0.61 -16.75 8.14
CA ASP A 282 -0.32 -17.79 7.64
C ASP A 282 -1.49 -18.06 8.61
N GLN A 283 -2.15 -16.99 9.01
CA GLN A 283 -3.29 -17.04 9.92
C GLN A 283 -4.27 -15.91 9.60
N PHE A 284 -5.54 -16.14 9.89
CA PHE A 284 -6.55 -15.08 9.81
C PHE A 284 -6.36 -14.05 10.93
N GLY A 285 -6.86 -12.84 10.68
CA GLY A 285 -7.01 -11.84 11.71
C GLY A 285 -8.24 -12.10 12.61
N GLU A 286 -8.58 -11.11 13.40
CA GLU A 286 -9.72 -11.13 14.32
C GLU A 286 -10.25 -9.71 14.57
N SER A 287 -11.41 -9.60 15.21
CA SER A 287 -11.97 -8.31 15.62
C SER A 287 -11.24 -7.76 16.85
N GLY A 288 -10.89 -6.48 16.82
CA GLY A 288 -10.26 -5.78 17.93
C GLY A 288 -9.84 -4.37 17.58
N PRO A 289 -9.42 -3.54 18.54
CA PRO A 289 -8.87 -2.23 18.24
C PRO A 289 -7.60 -2.34 17.38
N ALA A 290 -7.51 -1.56 16.30
CA ALA A 290 -6.44 -1.67 15.31
C ALA A 290 -5.02 -1.72 15.90
N LYS A 291 -4.71 -0.84 16.87
CA LYS A 291 -3.38 -0.83 17.53
C LYS A 291 -3.09 -2.10 18.32
N VAL A 292 -4.11 -2.64 19.00
CA VAL A 292 -3.98 -3.89 19.78
C VAL A 292 -3.69 -5.06 18.83
N LEU A 293 -4.31 -5.06 17.64
CA LEU A 293 -4.05 -6.08 16.64
C LEU A 293 -2.63 -5.95 16.06
N ILE A 294 -2.16 -4.75 15.75
CA ILE A 294 -0.78 -4.52 15.31
C ILE A 294 0.21 -5.07 16.33
N GLU A 295 0.04 -4.77 17.62
CA GLU A 295 0.88 -5.31 18.71
C GLU A 295 0.76 -6.84 18.80
N LYS A 296 -0.47 -7.38 18.83
CA LYS A 296 -0.74 -8.81 18.97
C LYS A 296 -0.09 -9.66 17.89
N TYR A 297 -0.13 -9.16 16.63
CA TYR A 297 0.46 -9.85 15.50
C TYR A 297 1.95 -9.52 15.31
N GLY A 298 2.51 -8.68 16.20
CA GLY A 298 3.93 -8.38 16.26
C GLY A 298 4.41 -7.54 15.08
N LEU A 299 3.59 -6.56 14.69
CA LEU A 299 3.82 -5.59 13.62
C LEU A 299 4.12 -4.19 14.16
N ASP A 300 4.11 -3.98 15.47
CA ASP A 300 4.54 -2.75 16.12
C ASP A 300 6.07 -2.63 16.19
N ALA A 301 6.56 -1.43 16.37
CA ALA A 301 7.99 -1.13 16.40
C ALA A 301 8.79 -1.96 17.43
N ARG A 302 8.21 -2.21 18.60
CA ARG A 302 8.86 -2.99 19.66
C ARG A 302 9.02 -4.45 19.24
N SER A 303 7.97 -5.04 18.68
CA SER A 303 7.97 -6.42 18.20
C SER A 303 8.93 -6.60 17.00
N ILE A 304 8.97 -5.64 16.09
CA ILE A 304 9.92 -5.62 14.96
C ILE A 304 11.34 -5.60 15.49
N TYR A 305 11.67 -4.68 16.41
CA TYR A 305 12.98 -4.61 17.04
C TYR A 305 13.39 -5.93 17.69
N GLU A 306 12.53 -6.55 18.48
CA GLU A 306 12.82 -7.81 19.19
C GLU A 306 13.08 -8.96 18.21
N LYS A 307 12.26 -9.10 17.16
CA LYS A 307 12.44 -10.10 16.09
C LYS A 307 13.74 -9.89 15.33
N VAL A 308 14.05 -8.67 14.94
CA VAL A 308 15.30 -8.35 14.21
C VAL A 308 16.52 -8.63 15.08
N LYS A 309 16.53 -8.14 16.33
CA LYS A 309 17.62 -8.37 17.27
C LYS A 309 17.88 -9.85 17.55
N ALA A 310 16.84 -10.63 17.73
CA ALA A 310 16.95 -12.07 17.97
C ALA A 310 17.45 -12.84 16.73
N TRP A 311 17.21 -12.32 15.54
CA TRP A 311 17.59 -12.97 14.28
C TRP A 311 19.02 -12.61 13.81
N LEU A 312 19.57 -11.47 14.24
CA LEU A 312 20.94 -11.02 13.91
C LEU A 312 22.04 -11.87 14.51
#